data_c99bcae9f515c9fef06082885a325b87
#
_entry.id   c99bcae9f515c9fef06082885a325b87
#
_cell.length_a   1.000
_cell.length_b   1.000
_cell.length_c   1.000
_cell.angle_alpha   90.00
_cell.angle_beta   90.00
_cell.angle_gamma   90.00
#
_symmetry.space_group_name_H-M   'P 1'
#
loop_
_entity.id
_entity.type
_entity.pdbx_description
1 polymer ?
#
loop_
_entity_poly.entity_id
_entity_poly.type
_entity_poly.pdbx_seq_one_letter_code
_entity_poly.pdbx_strand_id
1 'polypeptide(L)'
;MAPLLSRPGHGLLRCPICRVDLSAAAGSLVCRNRHSFDLAREGYVNLLSGQRHRPSAGGDTAAQLRYRAAFLDAGYLDAIAAAIAEHIEQGQASVKFGAWRVLDAGCGTGQHLAKLAGALSAPVIGLGLDISKHAARHASRRWPKLAFAITDLWREWPVHDEAADLVISIFAPKNFAEIARVLCPGGWLAVTYPGPDHLVELNDHFALMRPYTGAARRYAEMADRLIGRRTLVRLRSRAVLDQTAIRAAILMGPNARRISRPALDAAPASLDVTFDVAVLLAHKAQ
;
A
#
# COMPACT_ATOMS: atom_id res chain seq x y z
N MET A 1 13.35 -23.65 16.92
CA MET A 1 12.89 -22.44 16.20
C MET A 1 13.51 -22.48 14.81
N ALA A 2 12.69 -22.50 13.77
CA ALA A 2 13.22 -22.38 12.41
C ALA A 2 13.94 -21.03 12.28
N PRO A 3 15.08 -20.94 11.57
CA PRO A 3 15.77 -19.69 11.34
C PRO A 3 14.82 -18.71 10.66
N LEU A 4 14.85 -17.44 11.08
CA LEU A 4 14.13 -16.35 10.43
C LEU A 4 14.71 -16.19 9.03
N LEU A 5 14.07 -16.86 8.07
CA LEU A 5 14.46 -16.77 6.67
C LEU A 5 14.02 -15.42 6.10
N SER A 6 14.90 -14.76 5.38
CA SER A 6 14.51 -13.62 4.58
C SER A 6 13.49 -14.07 3.52
N ARG A 7 12.56 -13.19 3.17
CA ARG A 7 11.55 -13.45 2.15
C ARG A 7 12.04 -12.93 0.80
N PRO A 8 11.61 -13.53 -0.33
CA PRO A 8 12.10 -13.11 -1.66
C PRO A 8 12.02 -11.58 -1.91
N GLY A 9 10.95 -10.93 -1.45
CA GLY A 9 10.79 -9.48 -1.58
C GLY A 9 11.84 -8.64 -0.84
N HIS A 10 12.57 -9.20 0.14
CA HIS A 10 13.69 -8.48 0.75
C HIS A 10 14.86 -8.25 -0.24
N GLY A 11 14.95 -9.04 -1.31
CA GLY A 11 15.94 -8.82 -2.39
C GLY A 11 15.70 -7.54 -3.19
N LEU A 12 14.56 -6.87 -3.04
CA LEU A 12 14.32 -5.56 -3.64
C LEU A 12 14.90 -4.41 -2.81
N LEU A 13 15.30 -4.68 -1.56
CA LEU A 13 15.80 -3.68 -0.62
C LEU A 13 17.29 -3.43 -0.80
N ARG A 14 17.69 -2.17 -0.59
CA ARG A 14 19.09 -1.74 -0.44
C ARG A 14 19.33 -1.12 0.94
N CYS A 15 20.59 -1.03 1.33
CA CYS A 15 20.96 -0.42 2.60
C CYS A 15 20.53 1.07 2.65
N PRO A 16 19.74 1.50 3.64
CA PRO A 16 19.31 2.89 3.74
C PRO A 16 20.44 3.87 4.08
N ILE A 17 21.61 3.35 4.50
CA ILE A 17 22.77 4.17 4.90
C ILE A 17 23.75 4.38 3.74
N CYS A 18 24.10 3.30 3.03
CA CYS A 18 25.14 3.34 1.99
C CYS A 18 24.66 2.85 0.62
N ARG A 19 23.36 2.55 0.45
CA ARG A 19 22.68 2.21 -0.82
C ARG A 19 23.19 0.93 -1.52
N VAL A 20 24.05 0.16 -0.91
CA VAL A 20 24.49 -1.12 -1.45
C VAL A 20 23.52 -2.24 -1.07
N ASP A 21 23.66 -3.39 -1.72
CA ASP A 21 22.80 -4.56 -1.55
C ASP A 21 22.73 -5.01 -0.09
N LEU A 22 21.61 -5.55 0.30
CA LEU A 22 21.38 -6.23 1.56
C LEU A 22 21.29 -7.73 1.33
N SER A 23 22.05 -8.50 2.11
CA SER A 23 22.02 -9.95 2.11
C SER A 23 21.49 -10.49 3.42
N ALA A 24 20.79 -11.62 3.37
CA ALA A 24 20.28 -12.29 4.57
C ALA A 24 21.42 -12.95 5.36
N ALA A 25 21.48 -12.68 6.66
CA ALA A 25 22.44 -13.29 7.59
C ALA A 25 21.76 -13.53 8.94
N ALA A 26 21.80 -14.73 9.46
CA ALA A 26 21.40 -15.14 10.81
C ALA A 26 20.31 -14.29 11.49
N GLY A 27 19.17 -14.04 10.81
CA GLY A 27 18.06 -13.25 11.36
C GLY A 27 18.14 -11.75 11.14
N SER A 28 19.07 -11.28 10.30
CA SER A 28 19.24 -9.87 9.94
C SER A 28 19.41 -9.73 8.42
N LEU A 29 19.27 -8.50 7.91
CA LEU A 29 19.74 -8.08 6.60
C LEU A 29 21.02 -7.27 6.79
N VAL A 30 22.11 -7.66 6.12
CA VAL A 30 23.43 -7.05 6.30
C VAL A 30 24.00 -6.62 4.95
N CYS A 31 24.63 -5.44 4.88
CA CYS A 31 25.35 -4.99 3.70
C CYS A 31 26.88 -5.24 3.81
N ARG A 32 27.59 -5.17 2.69
CA ARG A 32 29.07 -5.34 2.66
C ARG A 32 29.82 -4.32 3.54
N ASN A 33 29.22 -3.17 3.83
CA ASN A 33 29.76 -2.15 4.73
C ASN A 33 29.38 -2.40 6.21
N ARG A 34 28.91 -3.62 6.53
CA ARG A 34 28.55 -4.08 7.88
C ARG A 34 27.38 -3.34 8.55
N HIS A 35 26.56 -2.58 7.82
CA HIS A 35 25.29 -2.12 8.39
C HIS A 35 24.36 -3.32 8.49
N SER A 36 23.78 -3.52 9.68
CA SER A 36 22.91 -4.66 10.01
C SER A 36 21.55 -4.18 10.46
N PHE A 37 20.49 -4.84 10.01
CA PHE A 37 19.10 -4.55 10.30
C PHE A 37 18.38 -5.83 10.69
N ASP A 38 17.98 -5.95 11.95
CA ASP A 38 17.37 -7.16 12.46
C ASP A 38 15.99 -7.41 11.83
N LEU A 39 15.74 -8.65 11.45
CA LEU A 39 14.43 -9.13 11.08
C LEU A 39 13.63 -9.38 12.36
N ALA A 40 12.48 -8.74 12.47
CA ALA A 40 11.55 -9.02 13.56
C ALA A 40 11.09 -10.49 13.51
N ARG A 41 10.68 -11.04 14.64
CA ARG A 41 10.14 -12.41 14.72
C ARG A 41 9.02 -12.68 13.71
N GLU A 42 8.25 -11.66 13.37
CA GLU A 42 7.18 -11.72 12.38
C GLU A 42 7.70 -11.67 10.93
N GLY A 43 8.97 -11.34 10.70
CA GLY A 43 9.63 -11.33 9.40
C GLY A 43 9.61 -9.99 8.67
N TYR A 44 9.29 -8.86 9.32
CA TYR A 44 9.52 -7.52 8.77
C TYR A 44 10.89 -6.99 9.21
N VAL A 45 11.39 -6.01 8.45
CA VAL A 45 12.62 -5.28 8.79
C VAL A 45 12.31 -3.80 9.06
N ASN A 46 13.02 -3.19 10.01
CA ASN A 46 12.94 -1.75 10.25
C ASN A 46 14.14 -1.05 9.59
N LEU A 47 13.86 -0.26 8.55
CA LEU A 47 14.86 0.49 7.79
C LEU A 47 14.75 2.02 7.98
N LEU A 48 14.04 2.47 9.01
CA LEU A 48 14.11 3.85 9.47
C LEU A 48 15.51 4.08 10.05
N SER A 49 16.46 4.47 9.21
CA SER A 49 17.84 4.72 9.63
C SER A 49 17.91 5.89 10.57
N GLY A 50 18.54 5.67 11.72
CA GLY A 50 19.05 6.50 12.81
C GLY A 50 19.05 8.03 12.81
N GLN A 51 18.39 8.67 11.91
CA GLN A 51 18.13 10.10 12.02
C GLN A 51 17.07 10.31 13.10
N ARG A 52 17.38 11.19 14.05
CA ARG A 52 16.47 11.68 15.11
C ARG A 52 15.20 12.23 14.49
N HIS A 53 14.33 11.36 14.03
CA HIS A 53 13.02 11.74 13.55
C HIS A 53 12.01 11.42 14.63
N ARG A 54 11.42 12.49 15.14
CA ARG A 54 10.02 12.41 15.53
C ARG A 54 9.31 11.91 14.27
N PRO A 55 8.60 10.75 14.29
CA PRO A 55 7.78 10.34 13.18
C PRO A 55 6.89 11.52 12.85
N SER A 56 6.98 12.05 11.64
CA SER A 56 5.97 12.96 11.13
C SER A 56 4.64 12.22 11.31
N ALA A 57 3.75 12.72 12.15
CA ALA A 57 2.49 12.17 12.62
C ALA A 57 2.33 10.68 12.24
N GLY A 58 2.81 9.80 13.14
CA GLY A 58 3.04 8.39 12.87
C GLY A 58 1.88 7.72 12.14
N GLY A 59 2.17 6.72 11.35
CA GLY A 59 1.22 5.91 10.59
C GLY A 59 0.07 5.36 11.43
N ASP A 60 -0.71 4.47 10.88
CA ASP A 60 -1.88 3.92 11.54
C ASP A 60 -1.57 3.30 12.89
N THR A 61 -2.46 3.55 13.84
CA THR A 61 -2.45 2.91 15.16
C THR A 61 -2.91 1.45 15.06
N ALA A 62 -2.62 0.66 16.08
CA ALA A 62 -3.11 -0.72 16.16
C ALA A 62 -4.65 -0.82 16.08
N ALA A 63 -5.37 0.16 16.61
CA ALA A 63 -6.83 0.23 16.54
C ALA A 63 -7.31 0.51 15.10
N GLN A 64 -6.75 1.49 14.42
CA GLN A 64 -7.08 1.78 13.02
C GLN A 64 -6.83 0.58 12.11
N LEU A 65 -5.72 -0.14 12.32
CA LEU A 65 -5.39 -1.34 11.55
C LEU A 65 -6.37 -2.49 11.78
N ARG A 66 -6.88 -2.68 13.02
CA ARG A 66 -7.94 -3.67 13.26
C ARG A 66 -9.22 -3.35 12.49
N TYR A 67 -9.66 -2.09 12.50
CA TYR A 67 -10.83 -1.66 11.73
C TYR A 67 -10.59 -1.80 10.23
N ARG A 68 -9.40 -1.44 9.75
CA ARG A 68 -9.03 -1.60 8.33
C ARG A 68 -9.00 -3.06 7.90
N ALA A 69 -8.41 -3.92 8.71
CA ALA A 69 -8.39 -5.35 8.42
C ALA A 69 -9.81 -5.92 8.33
N ALA A 70 -10.67 -5.63 9.32
CA ALA A 70 -12.06 -6.08 9.31
C ALA A 70 -12.83 -5.57 8.07
N PHE A 71 -12.67 -4.29 7.72
CA PHE A 71 -13.33 -3.69 6.56
C PHE A 71 -12.85 -4.32 5.23
N LEU A 72 -11.55 -4.50 5.07
CA LEU A 72 -10.98 -5.11 3.87
C LEU A 72 -11.30 -6.61 3.79
N ASP A 73 -11.37 -7.31 4.92
CA ASP A 73 -11.74 -8.73 4.97
C ASP A 73 -13.20 -8.96 4.52
N ALA A 74 -14.07 -7.97 4.70
CA ALA A 74 -15.43 -8.01 4.17
C ALA A 74 -15.51 -7.86 2.63
N GLY A 75 -14.38 -7.56 1.95
CA GLY A 75 -14.27 -7.58 0.49
C GLY A 75 -14.76 -6.31 -0.23
N TYR A 76 -15.17 -5.25 0.48
CA TYR A 76 -15.74 -4.04 -0.14
C TYR A 76 -14.83 -3.36 -1.17
N LEU A 77 -13.51 -3.58 -1.11
CA LEU A 77 -12.52 -2.97 -2.00
C LEU A 77 -11.74 -4.01 -2.83
N ASP A 78 -12.18 -5.26 -2.91
CA ASP A 78 -11.50 -6.32 -3.64
C ASP A 78 -11.42 -6.06 -5.15
N ALA A 79 -12.40 -5.36 -5.70
CA ALA A 79 -12.43 -4.95 -7.11
C ALA A 79 -11.19 -4.13 -7.55
N ILE A 80 -10.49 -3.47 -6.60
CA ILE A 80 -9.27 -2.70 -6.92
C ILE A 80 -8.16 -3.63 -7.42
N ALA A 81 -7.88 -4.71 -6.71
CA ALA A 81 -6.83 -5.66 -7.08
C ALA A 81 -7.17 -6.36 -8.40
N ALA A 82 -8.43 -6.76 -8.59
CA ALA A 82 -8.90 -7.39 -9.82
C ALA A 82 -8.74 -6.45 -11.03
N ALA A 83 -9.16 -5.19 -10.92
CA ALA A 83 -9.05 -4.21 -12.00
C ALA A 83 -7.59 -3.90 -12.37
N ILE A 84 -6.69 -3.85 -11.38
CA ILE A 84 -5.25 -3.65 -11.64
C ILE A 84 -4.69 -4.85 -12.39
N ALA A 85 -4.94 -6.09 -11.92
CA ALA A 85 -4.44 -7.30 -12.56
C ALA A 85 -4.96 -7.43 -14.00
N GLU A 86 -6.27 -7.29 -14.20
CA GLU A 86 -6.90 -7.36 -15.52
C GLU A 86 -6.28 -6.36 -16.51
N HIS A 87 -6.13 -5.09 -16.10
CA HIS A 87 -5.59 -4.06 -16.98
C HIS A 87 -4.14 -4.33 -17.40
N ILE A 88 -3.31 -4.78 -16.44
CA ILE A 88 -1.90 -5.07 -16.69
C ILE A 88 -1.76 -6.29 -17.63
N GLU A 89 -2.54 -7.34 -17.40
CA GLU A 89 -2.50 -8.54 -18.22
C GLU A 89 -3.02 -8.31 -19.65
N GLN A 90 -4.08 -7.50 -19.81
CA GLN A 90 -4.56 -7.08 -21.14
C GLN A 90 -3.53 -6.23 -21.88
N GLY A 91 -2.71 -5.45 -21.17
CA GLY A 91 -1.62 -4.67 -21.75
C GLY A 91 -0.43 -5.50 -22.25
N GLN A 92 -0.53 -6.83 -22.28
CA GLN A 92 0.54 -7.77 -22.68
C GLN A 92 1.85 -7.56 -21.91
N ALA A 93 1.76 -7.12 -20.66
CA ALA A 93 2.93 -6.97 -19.81
C ALA A 93 3.61 -8.34 -19.62
N SER A 94 4.79 -8.50 -20.18
CA SER A 94 5.58 -9.72 -20.02
C SER A 94 6.39 -9.67 -18.74
N VAL A 95 6.33 -10.75 -17.97
CA VAL A 95 7.11 -10.92 -16.75
C VAL A 95 8.55 -11.22 -17.12
N LYS A 96 9.48 -10.30 -16.87
CA LYS A 96 10.89 -10.42 -17.29
C LYS A 96 11.64 -11.57 -16.61
N PHE A 97 11.23 -12.01 -15.40
CA PHE A 97 11.98 -12.98 -14.58
C PHE A 97 11.09 -14.11 -14.05
N GLY A 98 10.03 -14.48 -14.74
CA GLY A 98 9.11 -15.56 -14.33
C GLY A 98 8.24 -15.22 -13.10
N ALA A 99 8.40 -14.03 -12.52
CA ALA A 99 7.60 -13.54 -11.40
C ALA A 99 7.48 -12.01 -11.43
N TRP A 100 6.33 -11.47 -11.04
CA TRP A 100 6.11 -10.04 -10.85
C TRP A 100 6.85 -9.54 -9.62
N ARG A 101 7.68 -8.52 -9.75
CA ARG A 101 8.24 -7.78 -8.61
C ARG A 101 7.30 -6.63 -8.27
N VAL A 102 6.50 -6.81 -7.22
CA VAL A 102 5.45 -5.85 -6.83
C VAL A 102 5.84 -5.11 -5.55
N LEU A 103 5.83 -3.78 -5.63
CA LEU A 103 6.05 -2.89 -4.48
C LEU A 103 4.74 -2.21 -4.09
N ASP A 104 4.33 -2.35 -2.81
CA ASP A 104 3.16 -1.66 -2.24
C ASP A 104 3.62 -0.52 -1.33
N ALA A 105 3.47 0.72 -1.81
CA ALA A 105 3.87 1.92 -1.09
C ALA A 105 2.73 2.44 -0.22
N GLY A 106 2.82 2.18 1.08
CA GLY A 106 1.79 2.42 2.09
C GLY A 106 0.88 1.21 2.27
N CYS A 107 1.52 0.04 2.44
CA CYS A 107 0.84 -1.25 2.40
C CYS A 107 -0.18 -1.50 3.52
N GLY A 108 -0.13 -0.75 4.63
CA GLY A 108 -1.02 -0.92 5.77
C GLY A 108 -1.10 -2.38 6.24
N THR A 109 -2.26 -3.02 6.09
CA THR A 109 -2.47 -4.44 6.45
C THR A 109 -1.85 -5.44 5.47
N GLY A 110 -1.27 -4.99 4.35
CA GLY A 110 -0.72 -5.83 3.28
C GLY A 110 -1.76 -6.54 2.42
N GLN A 111 -3.05 -6.26 2.64
CA GLN A 111 -4.14 -7.00 2.00
C GLN A 111 -4.25 -6.73 0.50
N HIS A 112 -4.07 -5.49 0.07
CA HIS A 112 -4.10 -5.15 -1.36
C HIS A 112 -2.98 -5.85 -2.12
N LEU A 113 -1.76 -5.87 -1.56
CA LEU A 113 -0.64 -6.61 -2.12
C LEU A 113 -0.94 -8.11 -2.21
N ALA A 114 -1.50 -8.69 -1.15
CA ALA A 114 -1.85 -10.12 -1.12
C ALA A 114 -2.97 -10.47 -2.11
N LYS A 115 -4.02 -9.64 -2.20
CA LYS A 115 -5.12 -9.83 -3.17
C LYS A 115 -4.60 -9.72 -4.61
N LEU A 116 -3.75 -8.74 -4.88
CA LEU A 116 -3.13 -8.58 -6.19
C LEU A 116 -2.23 -9.78 -6.54
N ALA A 117 -1.45 -10.28 -5.57
CA ALA A 117 -0.64 -11.47 -5.77
C ALA A 117 -1.47 -12.73 -6.08
N GLY A 118 -2.71 -12.80 -5.61
CA GLY A 118 -3.66 -13.87 -5.95
C GLY A 118 -4.42 -13.65 -7.26
N ALA A 119 -4.45 -12.42 -7.77
CA ALA A 119 -5.17 -12.06 -9.00
C ALA A 119 -4.29 -12.11 -10.25
N LEU A 120 -2.98 -11.91 -10.11
CA LEU A 120 -2.02 -12.01 -11.21
C LEU A 120 -1.77 -13.48 -11.59
N SER A 121 -1.67 -13.77 -12.89
CA SER A 121 -1.46 -15.11 -13.44
C SER A 121 -0.06 -15.68 -13.13
N ALA A 122 0.96 -14.82 -13.03
CA ALA A 122 2.32 -15.22 -12.69
C ALA A 122 2.64 -15.02 -11.20
N PRO A 123 3.60 -15.77 -10.63
CA PRO A 123 4.03 -15.61 -9.25
C PRO A 123 4.45 -14.18 -8.91
N VAL A 124 4.31 -13.79 -7.63
CA VAL A 124 4.62 -12.45 -7.15
C VAL A 124 5.73 -12.48 -6.10
N ILE A 125 6.77 -11.70 -6.33
CA ILE A 125 7.76 -11.29 -5.34
C ILE A 125 7.30 -9.95 -4.79
N GLY A 126 6.59 -9.96 -3.65
CA GLY A 126 5.95 -8.77 -3.09
C GLY A 126 6.74 -8.16 -1.95
N LEU A 127 6.85 -6.82 -1.97
CA LEU A 127 7.41 -6.00 -0.90
C LEU A 127 6.42 -4.89 -0.51
N GLY A 128 5.98 -4.87 0.74
CA GLY A 128 5.18 -3.78 1.31
C GLY A 128 6.03 -2.81 2.13
N LEU A 129 5.86 -1.52 1.90
CA LEU A 129 6.49 -0.43 2.64
C LEU A 129 5.44 0.31 3.47
N ASP A 130 5.69 0.55 4.75
CA ASP A 130 4.84 1.39 5.59
C ASP A 130 5.67 2.04 6.71
N ILE A 131 5.22 3.19 7.23
CA ILE A 131 5.88 3.84 8.36
C ILE A 131 5.44 3.25 9.70
N SER A 132 4.27 2.61 9.75
CA SER A 132 3.69 2.04 10.97
C SER A 132 4.30 0.68 11.31
N LYS A 133 4.96 0.60 12.47
CA LYS A 133 5.39 -0.69 13.04
C LYS A 133 4.22 -1.66 13.24
N HIS A 134 3.05 -1.14 13.59
CA HIS A 134 1.84 -1.96 13.75
C HIS A 134 1.39 -2.56 12.42
N ALA A 135 1.46 -1.79 11.33
CA ALA A 135 1.16 -2.24 9.98
C ALA A 135 2.12 -3.35 9.53
N ALA A 136 3.42 -3.10 9.59
CA ALA A 136 4.44 -4.07 9.21
C ALA A 136 4.32 -5.39 9.99
N ARG A 137 4.06 -5.30 11.31
CA ARG A 137 3.85 -6.47 12.18
C ARG A 137 2.59 -7.25 11.80
N HIS A 138 1.47 -6.57 11.58
CA HIS A 138 0.20 -7.18 11.19
C HIS A 138 0.34 -7.88 9.84
N ALA A 139 0.82 -7.17 8.83
CA ALA A 139 0.99 -7.66 7.47
C ALA A 139 1.94 -8.87 7.42
N SER A 140 3.07 -8.81 8.12
CA SER A 140 4.04 -9.90 8.16
C SER A 140 3.50 -11.18 8.78
N ARG A 141 2.63 -11.08 9.79
CA ARG A 141 1.97 -12.24 10.39
C ARG A 141 0.93 -12.87 9.48
N ARG A 142 0.16 -12.01 8.81
CA ARG A 142 -0.94 -12.46 7.97
C ARG A 142 -0.49 -13.02 6.62
N TRP A 143 0.57 -12.43 6.07
CA TRP A 143 1.07 -12.74 4.73
C TRP A 143 2.53 -13.20 4.75
N PRO A 144 2.81 -14.42 5.26
CA PRO A 144 4.18 -14.88 5.52
C PRO A 144 5.03 -15.09 4.25
N LYS A 145 4.42 -15.12 3.07
CA LYS A 145 5.13 -15.22 1.78
C LYS A 145 5.58 -13.86 1.23
N LEU A 146 5.03 -12.75 1.73
CA LEU A 146 5.34 -11.39 1.30
C LEU A 146 6.33 -10.73 2.26
N ALA A 147 7.22 -9.88 1.75
CA ALA A 147 8.16 -9.11 2.55
C ALA A 147 7.55 -7.75 2.97
N PHE A 148 7.98 -7.25 4.13
CA PHE A 148 7.53 -5.95 4.63
C PHE A 148 8.68 -5.20 5.29
N ALA A 149 8.76 -3.89 5.03
CA ALA A 149 9.77 -3.02 5.62
C ALA A 149 9.14 -1.74 6.17
N ILE A 150 9.66 -1.29 7.32
CA ILE A 150 9.28 0.00 7.89
C ILE A 150 10.18 1.07 7.28
N THR A 151 9.56 2.06 6.62
CA THR A 151 10.25 3.20 6.02
C THR A 151 9.35 4.42 5.92
N ASP A 152 9.93 5.61 5.78
CA ASP A 152 9.21 6.86 5.53
C ASP A 152 9.03 7.07 4.02
N LEU A 153 7.79 7.04 3.55
CA LEU A 153 7.47 7.18 2.13
C LEU A 153 7.73 8.59 1.56
N TRP A 154 7.89 9.59 2.40
CA TRP A 154 8.23 10.94 1.96
C TRP A 154 9.73 11.17 1.73
N ARG A 155 10.53 10.14 2.04
CA ARG A 155 11.99 10.15 1.86
C ARG A 155 12.39 9.23 0.73
N GLU A 156 13.70 9.11 0.53
CA GLU A 156 14.28 8.08 -0.35
C GLU A 156 13.96 6.69 0.19
N TRP A 157 13.38 5.84 -0.64
CA TRP A 157 13.02 4.48 -0.26
C TRP A 157 14.25 3.57 -0.28
N PRO A 158 14.42 2.69 0.71
CA PRO A 158 15.51 1.73 0.73
C PRO A 158 15.24 0.57 -0.26
N VAL A 159 14.98 0.92 -1.50
CA VAL A 159 14.67 0.01 -2.61
C VAL A 159 15.60 0.35 -3.76
N HIS A 160 16.11 -0.67 -4.46
CA HIS A 160 16.97 -0.49 -5.62
C HIS A 160 16.25 0.32 -6.72
N ASP A 161 17.03 1.01 -7.54
CA ASP A 161 16.55 1.64 -8.75
C ASP A 161 16.05 0.53 -9.70
N GLU A 162 14.95 0.78 -10.41
CA GLU A 162 14.39 -0.14 -11.40
C GLU A 162 14.13 -1.57 -10.86
N ALA A 163 13.80 -1.68 -9.57
CA ALA A 163 13.62 -2.96 -8.90
C ALA A 163 12.20 -3.53 -9.05
N ALA A 164 11.21 -2.71 -9.38
CA ALA A 164 9.81 -3.12 -9.40
C ALA A 164 9.23 -3.13 -10.82
N ASP A 165 8.53 -4.21 -11.17
CA ASP A 165 7.74 -4.30 -12.40
C ASP A 165 6.37 -3.64 -12.22
N LEU A 166 5.88 -3.59 -10.99
CA LEU A 166 4.64 -2.93 -10.61
C LEU A 166 4.80 -2.23 -9.26
N VAL A 167 4.45 -0.95 -9.21
CA VAL A 167 4.28 -0.20 -7.96
C VAL A 167 2.81 0.09 -7.76
N ILE A 168 2.27 -0.29 -6.60
CA ILE A 168 0.92 0.09 -6.17
C ILE A 168 0.99 1.07 -5.01
N SER A 169 0.05 2.03 -4.96
CA SER A 169 -0.14 2.94 -3.81
C SER A 169 -1.64 3.20 -3.62
N ILE A 170 -2.27 2.39 -2.76
CA ILE A 170 -3.71 2.33 -2.60
C ILE A 170 -4.12 3.14 -1.37
N PHE A 171 -4.81 4.26 -1.56
CA PHE A 171 -5.22 5.23 -0.52
C PHE A 171 -4.07 5.67 0.41
N ALA A 172 -2.85 5.70 -0.09
CA ALA A 172 -1.63 5.98 0.66
C ALA A 172 -0.93 7.25 0.13
N PRO A 173 0.07 7.80 0.84
CA PRO A 173 0.91 8.88 0.33
C PRO A 173 1.64 8.48 -0.96
N LYS A 174 1.78 9.43 -1.90
CA LYS A 174 2.38 9.19 -3.21
C LYS A 174 3.62 10.05 -3.42
N ASN A 175 4.80 9.44 -3.36
CA ASN A 175 6.07 10.04 -3.73
C ASN A 175 6.42 9.65 -5.17
N PHE A 176 5.93 10.40 -6.15
CA PHE A 176 6.10 10.07 -7.56
C PHE A 176 7.55 10.02 -8.02
N ALA A 177 8.45 10.79 -7.40
CA ALA A 177 9.88 10.74 -7.72
C ALA A 177 10.48 9.38 -7.35
N GLU A 178 10.17 8.86 -6.17
CA GLU A 178 10.61 7.53 -5.74
C GLU A 178 9.93 6.42 -6.53
N ILE A 179 8.63 6.56 -6.82
CA ILE A 179 7.91 5.63 -7.70
C ILE A 179 8.61 5.53 -9.06
N ALA A 180 8.93 6.66 -9.69
CA ALA A 180 9.61 6.68 -10.99
C ALA A 180 11.02 6.06 -10.93
N ARG A 181 11.74 6.26 -9.81
CA ARG A 181 13.07 5.71 -9.62
C ARG A 181 13.07 4.19 -9.48
N VAL A 182 12.15 3.65 -8.65
CA VAL A 182 12.13 2.21 -8.36
C VAL A 182 11.44 1.39 -9.44
N LEU A 183 10.63 2.01 -10.28
CA LEU A 183 9.91 1.35 -11.36
C LEU A 183 10.85 1.07 -12.53
N CYS A 184 10.94 -0.18 -12.98
CA CYS A 184 11.77 -0.55 -14.13
C CYS A 184 11.22 0.04 -15.45
N PRO A 185 12.04 0.18 -16.50
CA PRO A 185 11.55 0.45 -17.86
C PRO A 185 10.53 -0.61 -18.28
N GLY A 186 9.40 -0.18 -18.82
CA GLY A 186 8.26 -1.06 -19.12
C GLY A 186 7.46 -1.51 -17.90
N GLY A 187 7.70 -0.92 -16.72
CA GLY A 187 6.95 -1.24 -15.50
C GLY A 187 5.66 -0.42 -15.37
N TRP A 188 4.79 -0.85 -14.47
CA TRP A 188 3.47 -0.28 -14.24
C TRP A 188 3.35 0.42 -12.88
N LEU A 189 2.65 1.53 -12.87
CA LEU A 189 2.17 2.19 -11.66
C LEU A 189 0.66 2.04 -11.57
N ALA A 190 0.16 1.69 -10.37
CA ALA A 190 -1.27 1.78 -10.06
C ALA A 190 -1.46 2.58 -8.76
N VAL A 191 -2.13 3.72 -8.85
CA VAL A 191 -2.48 4.53 -7.67
C VAL A 191 -3.98 4.71 -7.58
N THR A 192 -4.50 4.68 -6.36
CA THR A 192 -5.92 4.92 -6.13
C THR A 192 -6.17 6.19 -5.32
N TYR A 193 -7.33 6.77 -5.56
CA TYR A 193 -7.89 7.85 -4.77
C TYR A 193 -9.42 7.78 -4.79
N PRO A 194 -10.10 8.30 -3.75
CA PRO A 194 -11.54 8.31 -3.72
C PRO A 194 -12.10 9.24 -4.81
N GLY A 195 -13.14 8.78 -5.49
CA GLY A 195 -13.97 9.62 -6.35
C GLY A 195 -14.87 10.55 -5.53
N PRO A 196 -15.60 11.45 -6.18
CA PRO A 196 -16.44 12.45 -5.50
C PRO A 196 -17.57 11.83 -4.67
N ASP A 197 -18.07 10.68 -5.12
CA ASP A 197 -19.22 10.00 -4.47
C ASP A 197 -18.80 8.92 -3.48
N HIS A 198 -17.47 8.77 -3.21
CA HIS A 198 -16.96 7.71 -2.34
C HIS A 198 -17.43 7.88 -0.91
N LEU A 199 -18.28 6.96 -0.44
CA LEU A 199 -18.89 6.93 0.90
C LEU A 199 -19.59 8.26 1.25
N VAL A 200 -20.18 8.93 0.24
CA VAL A 200 -20.81 10.25 0.40
C VAL A 200 -21.96 10.19 1.39
N GLU A 201 -22.70 9.08 1.43
CA GLU A 201 -23.87 8.88 2.30
C GLU A 201 -23.48 8.89 3.79
N LEU A 202 -22.23 8.54 4.12
CA LEU A 202 -21.74 8.68 5.49
C LEU A 202 -21.66 10.15 5.95
N ASN A 203 -21.53 11.11 5.02
CA ASN A 203 -21.47 12.53 5.39
C ASN A 203 -22.82 13.08 5.84
N ASP A 204 -23.93 12.44 5.50
CA ASP A 204 -25.28 12.82 5.96
C ASP A 204 -25.46 12.50 7.46
N HIS A 205 -24.68 11.56 7.98
CA HIS A 205 -24.71 11.13 9.38
C HIS A 205 -23.52 11.62 10.19
N PHE A 206 -22.38 11.87 9.51
CA PHE A 206 -21.12 12.18 10.17
C PHE A 206 -20.40 13.33 9.45
N ALA A 207 -19.86 14.28 10.18
CA ALA A 207 -19.02 15.36 9.62
C ALA A 207 -17.62 14.84 9.26
N LEU A 208 -17.54 14.03 8.19
CA LEU A 208 -16.28 13.44 7.74
C LEU A 208 -15.46 14.40 6.88
N MET A 209 -14.17 14.14 6.80
CA MET A 209 -13.29 14.82 5.85
C MET A 209 -13.69 14.47 4.44
N ARG A 210 -13.90 15.50 3.62
CA ARG A 210 -14.13 15.30 2.18
C ARG A 210 -12.81 15.00 1.47
N PRO A 211 -12.84 14.16 0.41
CA PRO A 211 -11.67 13.94 -0.43
C PRO A 211 -11.15 15.27 -1.02
N TYR A 212 -9.82 15.38 -1.15
CA TYR A 212 -9.21 16.54 -1.79
C TYR A 212 -9.52 16.55 -3.29
N THR A 213 -10.29 17.51 -3.76
CA THR A 213 -10.78 17.60 -5.14
C THR A 213 -9.67 17.78 -6.18
N GLY A 214 -8.50 18.30 -5.80
CA GLY A 214 -7.33 18.45 -6.67
C GLY A 214 -6.48 17.19 -6.87
N ALA A 215 -6.77 16.11 -6.13
CA ALA A 215 -5.94 14.88 -6.17
C ALA A 215 -5.88 14.25 -7.56
N ALA A 216 -7.01 14.13 -8.23
CA ALA A 216 -7.13 13.52 -9.55
C ALA A 216 -6.21 14.22 -10.58
N ARG A 217 -6.33 15.55 -10.68
CA ARG A 217 -5.53 16.38 -11.59
C ARG A 217 -4.04 16.26 -11.26
N ARG A 218 -3.68 16.45 -9.99
CA ARG A 218 -2.29 16.40 -9.54
C ARG A 218 -1.64 15.05 -9.83
N TYR A 219 -2.33 13.95 -9.56
CA TYR A 219 -1.78 12.60 -9.79
C TYR A 219 -1.66 12.30 -11.28
N ALA A 220 -2.60 12.76 -12.10
CA ALA A 220 -2.53 12.66 -13.55
C ALA A 220 -1.31 13.40 -14.10
N GLU A 221 -1.13 14.69 -13.74
CA GLU A 221 0.01 15.50 -14.15
C GLU A 221 1.36 14.89 -13.74
N MET A 222 1.44 14.36 -12.51
CA MET A 222 2.66 13.71 -12.02
C MET A 222 2.96 12.40 -12.74
N ALA A 223 1.93 11.58 -13.02
CA ALA A 223 2.10 10.35 -13.77
C ALA A 223 2.54 10.62 -15.20
N ASP A 224 1.91 11.56 -15.91
CA ASP A 224 2.29 11.96 -17.27
C ASP A 224 3.75 12.44 -17.34
N ARG A 225 4.17 13.24 -16.36
CA ARG A 225 5.52 13.84 -16.35
C ARG A 225 6.62 12.85 -15.98
N LEU A 226 6.39 11.94 -15.04
CA LEU A 226 7.44 11.15 -14.38
C LEU A 226 7.41 9.67 -14.75
N ILE A 227 6.28 9.16 -15.23
CA ILE A 227 6.11 7.75 -15.53
C ILE A 227 5.88 7.57 -17.04
N GLY A 228 4.78 8.12 -17.56
CA GLY A 228 4.46 7.99 -18.97
C GLY A 228 2.95 7.85 -19.23
N ARG A 229 2.61 7.08 -20.26
CA ARG A 229 1.23 6.91 -20.71
C ARG A 229 0.33 6.34 -19.61
N ARG A 230 -0.81 6.98 -19.40
CA ARG A 230 -1.76 6.62 -18.33
C ARG A 230 -3.14 6.24 -18.85
N THR A 231 -3.84 5.49 -18.03
CA THR A 231 -5.26 5.15 -18.16
C THR A 231 -5.94 5.37 -16.81
N LEU A 232 -7.20 5.80 -16.83
CA LEU A 232 -8.01 5.94 -15.63
C LEU A 232 -9.16 4.92 -15.68
N VAL A 233 -9.19 4.03 -14.69
CA VAL A 233 -10.30 3.11 -14.48
C VAL A 233 -11.12 3.61 -13.29
N ARG A 234 -12.43 3.72 -13.45
CA ARG A 234 -13.33 4.11 -12.36
C ARG A 234 -14.14 2.91 -11.90
N LEU A 235 -13.98 2.55 -10.66
CA LEU A 235 -14.72 1.48 -10.01
C LEU A 235 -15.85 2.09 -9.20
N ARG A 236 -17.08 1.74 -9.53
CA ARG A 236 -18.27 2.20 -8.81
C ARG A 236 -19.15 1.01 -8.45
N SER A 237 -19.47 0.88 -7.18
CA SER A 237 -20.35 -0.14 -6.65
C SER A 237 -21.14 0.38 -5.46
N ARG A 238 -22.18 -0.33 -5.06
CA ARG A 238 -22.95 -0.05 -3.84
C ARG A 238 -22.92 -1.29 -2.95
N ALA A 239 -22.97 -1.04 -1.64
CA ALA A 239 -23.13 -2.10 -0.66
C ALA A 239 -23.84 -1.56 0.58
N VAL A 240 -24.61 -2.42 1.22
CA VAL A 240 -25.22 -2.15 2.52
C VAL A 240 -24.17 -2.46 3.60
N LEU A 241 -23.78 -1.44 4.34
CA LEU A 241 -22.93 -1.58 5.52
C LEU A 241 -23.79 -1.71 6.76
N ASP A 242 -23.54 -2.71 7.58
CA ASP A 242 -24.08 -2.76 8.94
C ASP A 242 -23.36 -1.75 9.86
N GLN A 243 -23.84 -1.59 11.09
CA GLN A 243 -23.26 -0.64 12.05
C GLN A 243 -21.76 -0.94 12.30
N THR A 244 -21.35 -2.21 12.28
CA THR A 244 -19.94 -2.60 12.49
C THR A 244 -19.07 -2.16 11.31
N ALA A 245 -19.53 -2.37 10.08
CA ALA A 245 -18.85 -1.96 8.86
C ALA A 245 -18.81 -0.42 8.72
N ILE A 246 -19.90 0.29 9.10
CA ILE A 246 -19.92 1.76 9.16
C ILE A 246 -18.84 2.27 10.11
N ARG A 247 -18.75 1.73 11.32
CA ARG A 247 -17.73 2.08 12.30
C ARG A 247 -16.32 1.78 11.76
N ALA A 248 -16.14 0.65 11.11
CA ALA A 248 -14.86 0.27 10.51
C ALA A 248 -14.46 1.23 9.39
N ALA A 249 -15.37 1.59 8.48
CA ALA A 249 -15.14 2.55 7.39
C ALA A 249 -14.65 3.91 7.91
N ILE A 250 -15.23 4.39 9.01
CA ILE A 250 -14.87 5.67 9.63
C ILE A 250 -13.53 5.57 10.39
N LEU A 251 -13.37 4.52 11.21
CA LEU A 251 -12.26 4.40 12.16
C LEU A 251 -10.98 3.84 11.54
N MET A 252 -11.04 3.25 10.35
CA MET A 252 -9.84 2.79 9.64
C MET A 252 -9.00 3.91 9.02
N GLY A 253 -9.56 5.10 8.89
CA GLY A 253 -8.97 6.23 8.16
C GLY A 253 -8.70 7.45 9.04
N PRO A 254 -8.40 8.61 8.42
CA PRO A 254 -8.05 9.84 9.12
C PRO A 254 -9.17 10.40 9.99
N ASN A 255 -10.42 10.03 9.70
CA ASN A 255 -11.59 10.43 10.49
C ASN A 255 -11.61 9.86 11.90
N ALA A 256 -10.86 8.78 12.18
CA ALA A 256 -10.76 8.16 13.51
C ALA A 256 -10.37 9.14 14.63
N ARG A 257 -9.63 10.22 14.30
CA ARG A 257 -9.19 11.24 15.26
C ARG A 257 -10.19 12.40 15.44
N ARG A 258 -11.25 12.44 14.63
CA ARG A 258 -12.18 13.58 14.55
C ARG A 258 -13.57 13.23 15.03
N ILE A 259 -13.95 11.96 14.92
CA ILE A 259 -15.29 11.50 15.27
C ILE A 259 -15.39 11.27 16.79
N SER A 260 -16.47 11.74 17.38
CA SER A 260 -16.75 11.49 18.80
C SER A 260 -17.38 10.11 18.99
N ARG A 261 -17.19 9.54 20.18
CA ARG A 261 -17.80 8.26 20.54
C ARG A 261 -19.33 8.28 20.49
N PRO A 262 -20.01 9.33 21.04
CA PRO A 262 -21.47 9.42 20.92
C PRO A 262 -21.97 9.44 19.48
N ALA A 263 -21.28 10.13 18.56
CA ALA A 263 -21.64 10.13 17.15
C ALA A 263 -21.54 8.74 16.52
N LEU A 264 -20.50 7.98 16.86
CA LEU A 264 -20.35 6.59 16.41
C LEU A 264 -21.42 5.66 17.00
N ASP A 265 -21.82 5.91 18.26
CA ASP A 265 -22.83 5.09 18.93
C ASP A 265 -24.23 5.36 18.37
N ALA A 266 -24.45 6.55 17.79
CA ALA A 266 -25.67 6.93 17.06
C ALA A 266 -25.65 6.49 15.60
N ALA A 267 -24.65 5.73 15.14
CA ALA A 267 -24.60 5.22 13.77
C ALA A 267 -25.85 4.40 13.44
N PRO A 268 -26.44 4.54 12.23
CA PRO A 268 -27.58 3.76 11.81
C PRO A 268 -27.26 2.24 11.84
N ALA A 269 -28.29 1.41 12.02
CA ALA A 269 -28.13 -0.05 12.04
C ALA A 269 -27.60 -0.58 10.71
N SER A 270 -27.97 0.06 9.61
CA SER A 270 -27.43 -0.19 8.27
C SER A 270 -27.49 1.05 7.39
N LEU A 271 -26.63 1.13 6.40
CA LEU A 271 -26.62 2.23 5.42
C LEU A 271 -26.16 1.69 4.06
N ASP A 272 -26.90 2.00 3.01
CA ASP A 272 -26.49 1.73 1.64
C ASP A 272 -25.53 2.83 1.18
N VAL A 273 -24.29 2.45 0.87
CA VAL A 273 -23.22 3.39 0.55
C VAL A 273 -22.65 3.16 -0.84
N THR A 274 -22.15 4.23 -1.42
CA THR A 274 -21.44 4.22 -2.72
C THR A 274 -19.95 4.07 -2.51
N PHE A 275 -19.36 3.05 -3.12
CA PHE A 275 -17.91 2.94 -3.34
C PHE A 275 -17.59 3.53 -4.71
N ASP A 276 -16.85 4.63 -4.71
CA ASP A 276 -16.41 5.32 -5.93
C ASP A 276 -14.90 5.51 -5.84
N VAL A 277 -14.16 4.66 -6.55
CA VAL A 277 -12.70 4.61 -6.51
C VAL A 277 -12.13 4.83 -7.90
N ALA A 278 -11.23 5.79 -8.02
CA ALA A 278 -10.44 5.98 -9.21
C ALA A 278 -9.12 5.19 -9.10
N VAL A 279 -8.81 4.37 -10.09
CA VAL A 279 -7.55 3.66 -10.26
C VAL A 279 -6.84 4.28 -11.45
N LEU A 280 -5.79 5.06 -11.18
CA LEU A 280 -4.92 5.61 -12.22
C LEU A 280 -3.79 4.62 -12.42
N LEU A 281 -3.71 4.09 -13.64
CA LEU A 281 -2.65 3.21 -14.11
C LEU A 281 -1.73 4.00 -15.04
N ALA A 282 -0.42 3.84 -14.89
CA ALA A 282 0.54 4.46 -15.80
C ALA A 282 1.65 3.46 -16.16
N HIS A 283 2.09 3.50 -17.41
CA HIS A 283 3.10 2.61 -17.95
C HIS A 283 4.37 3.41 -18.24
N LYS A 284 5.49 3.00 -17.63
CA LYS A 284 6.80 3.61 -17.85
C LYS A 284 7.31 3.17 -19.23
N ALA A 285 7.75 4.13 -20.04
CA ALA A 285 8.39 3.81 -21.32
C ALA A 285 9.60 2.88 -21.13
N GLN A 286 9.90 2.11 -22.18
CA GLN A 286 11.10 1.25 -22.21
C GLN A 286 12.38 2.05 -22.31
#